data_282ca5438882aabd8a3dca990ffe5042
#
_entry.id   282ca5438882aabd8a3dca990ffe5042
#
_cell.length_a   1.000
_cell.length_b   1.000
_cell.length_c   1.000
_cell.angle_alpha   90.00
_cell.angle_beta   90.00
_cell.angle_gamma   90.00
#
_symmetry.space_group_name_H-M   'P 1'
#
loop_
_entity.id
_entity.type
_entity.pdbx_description
1 polymer ?
#
loop_
_entity_poly.entity_id
_entity_poly.type
_entity_poly.pdbx_seq_one_letter_code
_entity_poly.pdbx_strand_id
1 'polypeptide(L)'
;ARGWVSLLDAAARYLNGRQSLLPLRLAAAGLVVGILAVFYPEVVGNGQALITGLVHEDYGTREALVLLLVKVSAVAVVFGCGTVGGAMTPTLYVGSMVGFIFSTVLTSLGMEGNHTVAYAMVGMASFFAVAAQAPLTALVMVVEFSMSGQMIYPLLIGVVSAYGTGKLIRARSMYAASLAGSPASVVSLPMAQVHVHD
;
A
#
# COMPACT_ATOMS: atom_id res chain seq x y z
N ALA A 1 8.93 -0.50 -1.85
CA ALA A 1 8.31 0.73 -1.33
C ALA A 1 8.73 2.01 -2.08
N ARG A 2 10.05 2.27 -2.37
CA ARG A 2 10.48 3.48 -3.12
C ARG A 2 9.82 3.58 -4.50
N GLY A 3 9.85 2.50 -5.28
CA GLY A 3 9.20 2.45 -6.59
C GLY A 3 7.69 2.70 -6.50
N TRP A 4 7.05 2.18 -5.46
CA TRP A 4 5.63 2.41 -5.20
C TRP A 4 5.33 3.89 -4.96
N VAL A 5 6.05 4.54 -4.05
CA VAL A 5 5.87 5.97 -3.77
C VAL A 5 6.15 6.82 -5.01
N SER A 6 7.23 6.53 -5.75
CA SER A 6 7.53 7.26 -6.99
C SER A 6 6.48 7.04 -8.09
N LEU A 7 5.84 5.86 -8.15
CA LEU A 7 4.75 5.58 -9.06
C LEU A 7 3.51 6.40 -8.72
N LEU A 8 3.13 6.46 -7.44
CA LEU A 8 2.03 7.30 -6.99
C LEU A 8 2.26 8.78 -7.28
N ASP A 9 3.48 9.27 -7.03
CA ASP A 9 3.89 10.65 -7.33
C ASP A 9 3.88 10.95 -8.83
N ALA A 10 4.35 10.01 -9.64
CA ALA A 10 4.36 10.15 -11.09
C ALA A 10 2.93 10.16 -11.65
N ALA A 11 2.08 9.24 -11.18
CA ALA A 11 0.68 9.19 -11.58
C ALA A 11 -0.05 10.48 -11.22
N ALA A 12 0.15 10.98 -9.98
CA ALA A 12 -0.46 12.23 -9.53
C ALA A 12 0.01 13.44 -10.37
N ARG A 13 1.30 13.50 -10.75
CA ARG A 13 1.83 14.61 -11.56
C ARG A 13 1.40 14.54 -13.02
N TYR A 14 1.40 13.36 -13.61
CA TYR A 14 1.14 13.20 -15.05
C TYR A 14 -0.33 13.44 -15.40
N LEU A 15 -1.25 13.01 -14.53
CA LEU A 15 -2.68 13.13 -14.76
C LEU A 15 -3.29 14.38 -14.11
N ASN A 16 -2.54 15.17 -13.34
CA ASN A 16 -3.03 16.38 -12.67
C ASN A 16 -3.18 17.54 -13.68
N GLY A 17 -4.24 17.47 -14.48
CA GLY A 17 -4.62 18.47 -15.47
C GLY A 17 -5.56 19.54 -14.92
N ARG A 18 -6.17 20.35 -15.84
CA ARG A 18 -7.10 21.44 -15.53
C ARG A 18 -8.16 21.03 -14.48
N GLN A 19 -8.32 21.81 -13.43
CA GLN A 19 -9.30 21.60 -12.35
C GLN A 19 -10.76 21.57 -12.86
N SER A 20 -11.05 22.24 -13.97
CA SER A 20 -12.40 22.26 -14.59
C SER A 20 -12.88 20.88 -15.09
N LEU A 21 -11.98 19.94 -15.35
CA LEU A 21 -12.29 18.59 -15.82
C LEU A 21 -12.23 17.52 -14.71
N LEU A 22 -12.06 17.93 -13.46
CA LEU A 22 -11.95 17.03 -12.32
C LEU A 22 -13.15 16.03 -12.23
N PRO A 23 -14.41 16.44 -12.29
CA PRO A 23 -15.54 15.50 -12.19
C PRO A 23 -15.55 14.46 -13.31
N LEU A 24 -15.20 14.85 -14.54
CA LEU A 24 -15.13 13.93 -15.67
C LEU A 24 -13.99 12.91 -15.50
N ARG A 25 -12.85 13.35 -14.99
CA ARG A 25 -11.69 12.49 -14.72
C ARG A 25 -11.98 11.49 -13.59
N LEU A 26 -12.66 11.94 -12.53
CA LEU A 26 -13.10 11.05 -11.45
C LEU A 26 -14.13 10.03 -11.94
N ALA A 27 -15.06 10.44 -12.79
CA ALA A 27 -16.03 9.52 -13.41
C ALA A 27 -15.32 8.49 -14.31
N ALA A 28 -14.35 8.91 -15.11
CA ALA A 28 -13.56 8.02 -15.95
C ALA A 28 -12.72 7.03 -15.10
N ALA A 29 -12.09 7.50 -14.03
CA ALA A 29 -11.36 6.63 -13.11
C ALA A 29 -12.30 5.60 -12.45
N GLY A 30 -13.46 6.04 -11.98
CA GLY A 30 -14.49 5.16 -11.41
C GLY A 30 -14.97 4.10 -12.40
N LEU A 31 -15.16 4.49 -13.66
CA LEU A 31 -15.57 3.58 -14.73
C LEU A 31 -14.48 2.53 -15.01
N VAL A 32 -13.24 2.94 -15.13
CA VAL A 32 -12.10 2.01 -15.33
C VAL A 32 -11.99 1.03 -14.17
N VAL A 33 -12.02 1.52 -12.93
CA VAL A 33 -11.95 0.66 -11.73
C VAL A 33 -13.19 -0.24 -11.65
N GLY A 34 -14.37 0.26 -12.00
CA GLY A 34 -15.59 -0.53 -12.05
C GLY A 34 -15.53 -1.68 -13.06
N ILE A 35 -14.98 -1.43 -14.26
CA ILE A 35 -14.75 -2.48 -15.25
C ILE A 35 -13.75 -3.51 -14.72
N LEU A 36 -12.64 -3.07 -14.14
CA LEU A 36 -11.66 -3.98 -13.52
C LEU A 36 -12.27 -4.82 -12.39
N ALA A 37 -13.18 -4.23 -11.62
CA ALA A 37 -13.90 -4.89 -10.54
C ALA A 37 -14.83 -6.03 -11.01
N VAL A 38 -15.38 -5.92 -12.21
CA VAL A 38 -16.22 -6.97 -12.80
C VAL A 38 -15.40 -8.20 -13.18
N PHE A 39 -14.18 -7.99 -13.69
CA PHE A 39 -13.29 -9.09 -14.09
C PHE A 39 -12.44 -9.63 -12.93
N TYR A 40 -12.10 -8.77 -11.97
CA TYR A 40 -11.23 -9.07 -10.84
C TYR A 40 -11.81 -8.48 -9.55
N PRO A 41 -12.86 -9.07 -8.97
CA PRO A 41 -13.50 -8.55 -7.76
C PRO A 41 -12.55 -8.46 -6.56
N GLU A 42 -11.50 -9.28 -6.52
CA GLU A 42 -10.49 -9.29 -5.46
C GLU A 42 -9.63 -8.02 -5.45
N VAL A 43 -9.59 -7.29 -6.55
CA VAL A 43 -8.86 -6.01 -6.66
C VAL A 43 -9.59 -4.89 -5.92
N VAL A 44 -10.90 -5.02 -5.71
CA VAL A 44 -11.72 -4.06 -4.96
C VAL A 44 -11.58 -4.35 -3.46
N GLY A 45 -11.48 -3.30 -2.67
CA GLY A 45 -11.38 -3.43 -1.20
C GLY A 45 -9.96 -3.40 -0.66
N ASN A 46 -9.82 -3.77 0.62
CA ASN A 46 -8.59 -3.65 1.41
C ASN A 46 -7.68 -4.89 1.39
N GLY A 47 -7.95 -5.85 0.51
CA GLY A 47 -7.10 -7.04 0.38
C GLY A 47 -7.42 -8.14 1.41
N GLN A 48 -8.44 -7.96 2.25
CA GLN A 48 -8.84 -8.98 3.22
C GLN A 48 -9.34 -10.26 2.54
N ALA A 49 -10.13 -10.12 1.48
CA ALA A 49 -10.57 -11.25 0.66
C ALA A 49 -9.39 -12.03 0.06
N LEU A 50 -8.34 -11.29 -0.35
CA LEU A 50 -7.11 -11.91 -0.84
C LEU A 50 -6.39 -12.71 0.24
N ILE A 51 -6.22 -12.14 1.43
CA ILE A 51 -5.56 -12.84 2.55
C ILE A 51 -6.33 -14.12 2.88
N THR A 52 -7.66 -14.06 2.88
CA THR A 52 -8.51 -15.24 3.10
C THR A 52 -8.33 -16.28 1.97
N GLY A 53 -8.30 -15.86 0.71
CA GLY A 53 -8.06 -16.75 -0.42
C GLY A 53 -6.63 -17.33 -0.44
N LEU A 54 -5.63 -16.56 0.01
CA LEU A 54 -4.26 -17.07 0.19
C LEU A 54 -4.16 -18.15 1.28
N VAL A 55 -4.99 -18.04 2.33
CA VAL A 55 -5.07 -19.08 3.38
C VAL A 55 -5.61 -20.39 2.83
N HIS A 56 -6.55 -20.32 1.87
CA HIS A 56 -7.18 -21.50 1.27
C HIS A 56 -6.42 -22.05 0.05
N GLU A 57 -5.24 -21.50 -0.24
CA GLU A 57 -4.39 -21.89 -1.40
C GLU A 57 -5.10 -21.74 -2.78
N ASP A 58 -6.09 -20.87 -2.85
CA ASP A 58 -6.91 -20.67 -4.05
C ASP A 58 -6.18 -19.96 -5.20
N TYR A 59 -4.97 -19.42 -4.93
CA TYR A 59 -4.22 -18.61 -5.90
C TYR A 59 -2.87 -19.20 -6.27
N GLY A 60 -2.65 -19.34 -7.58
CA GLY A 60 -1.33 -19.64 -8.14
C GLY A 60 -0.45 -18.37 -8.24
N THR A 61 0.86 -18.57 -8.40
CA THR A 61 1.83 -17.46 -8.55
C THR A 61 1.49 -16.53 -9.72
N ARG A 62 1.01 -17.09 -10.81
CA ARG A 62 0.63 -16.34 -12.01
C ARG A 62 -0.57 -15.43 -11.72
N GLU A 63 -1.57 -15.94 -11.04
CA GLU A 63 -2.77 -15.21 -10.65
C GLU A 63 -2.43 -14.06 -9.68
N ALA A 64 -1.56 -14.34 -8.70
CA ALA A 64 -1.07 -13.33 -7.77
C ALA A 64 -0.33 -12.18 -8.49
N LEU A 65 0.48 -12.49 -9.48
CA LEU A 65 1.15 -11.46 -10.31
C LEU A 65 0.15 -10.63 -11.12
N VAL A 66 -0.86 -11.27 -11.71
CA VAL A 66 -1.92 -10.56 -12.44
C VAL A 66 -2.69 -9.64 -11.51
N LEU A 67 -3.13 -10.14 -10.35
CA LEU A 67 -3.86 -9.36 -9.35
C LEU A 67 -3.02 -8.18 -8.84
N LEU A 68 -1.71 -8.38 -8.62
CA LEU A 68 -0.80 -7.30 -8.25
C LEU A 68 -0.75 -6.20 -9.32
N LEU A 69 -0.57 -6.59 -10.58
CA LEU A 69 -0.49 -5.64 -11.70
C LEU A 69 -1.81 -4.89 -11.91
N VAL A 70 -2.93 -5.60 -11.84
CA VAL A 70 -4.27 -4.98 -11.95
C VAL A 70 -4.50 -4.00 -10.81
N LYS A 71 -4.16 -4.37 -9.57
CA LYS A 71 -4.28 -3.47 -8.41
C LYS A 71 -3.40 -2.22 -8.53
N VAL A 72 -2.14 -2.41 -8.89
CA VAL A 72 -1.19 -1.30 -9.10
C VAL A 72 -1.71 -0.34 -10.18
N SER A 73 -2.22 -0.88 -11.29
CA SER A 73 -2.80 -0.09 -12.37
C SER A 73 -4.04 0.67 -11.95
N ALA A 74 -4.97 0.01 -11.24
CA ALA A 74 -6.19 0.64 -10.73
C ALA A 74 -5.86 1.80 -9.78
N VAL A 75 -4.92 1.59 -8.86
CA VAL A 75 -4.49 2.62 -7.91
C VAL A 75 -3.79 3.78 -8.63
N ALA A 76 -2.93 3.50 -9.61
CA ALA A 76 -2.25 4.53 -10.40
C ALA A 76 -3.27 5.41 -11.16
N VAL A 77 -4.32 4.82 -11.74
CA VAL A 77 -5.40 5.57 -12.41
C VAL A 77 -6.14 6.45 -11.43
N VAL A 78 -6.55 5.90 -10.28
CA VAL A 78 -7.30 6.64 -9.25
C VAL A 78 -6.51 7.83 -8.73
N PHE A 79 -5.26 7.60 -8.29
CA PHE A 79 -4.38 8.68 -7.80
C PHE A 79 -4.05 9.70 -8.88
N GLY A 80 -3.82 9.23 -10.12
CA GLY A 80 -3.56 10.09 -11.25
C GLY A 80 -4.72 11.00 -11.63
N CYS A 81 -5.95 10.58 -11.42
CA CYS A 81 -7.14 11.41 -11.66
C CYS A 81 -7.36 12.49 -10.59
N GLY A 82 -6.51 12.56 -9.55
CA GLY A 82 -6.60 13.57 -8.50
C GLY A 82 -7.57 13.20 -7.37
N THR A 83 -7.87 11.91 -7.22
CA THR A 83 -8.68 11.44 -6.10
C THR A 83 -7.90 11.60 -4.81
N VAL A 84 -8.48 12.28 -3.84
CA VAL A 84 -8.00 12.33 -2.47
C VAL A 84 -8.44 11.04 -1.79
N GLY A 85 -7.64 9.99 -1.94
CA GLY A 85 -7.91 8.67 -1.38
C GLY A 85 -6.82 8.19 -0.45
N GLY A 86 -7.16 7.23 0.44
CA GLY A 86 -6.19 6.60 1.33
C GLY A 86 -5.25 5.67 0.58
N ALA A 87 -3.96 6.00 0.52
CA ALA A 87 -2.94 5.11 -0.03
C ALA A 87 -2.63 3.90 0.86
N MET A 88 -3.15 3.88 2.08
CA MET A 88 -2.88 2.90 3.12
C MET A 88 -3.26 1.47 2.68
N THR A 89 -4.52 1.27 2.32
CA THR A 89 -5.07 -0.02 1.92
C THR A 89 -4.40 -0.61 0.67
N PRO A 90 -4.20 0.15 -0.42
CA PRO A 90 -3.45 -0.35 -1.57
C PRO A 90 -2.01 -0.72 -1.23
N THR A 91 -1.38 0.01 -0.31
CA THR A 91 -0.01 -0.26 0.12
C THR A 91 0.09 -1.57 0.89
N LEU A 92 -0.87 -1.85 1.77
CA LEU A 92 -0.98 -3.13 2.48
C LEU A 92 -1.18 -4.29 1.50
N TYR A 93 -2.07 -4.11 0.52
CA TYR A 93 -2.33 -5.11 -0.51
C TYR A 93 -1.07 -5.44 -1.33
N VAL A 94 -0.38 -4.42 -1.83
CA VAL A 94 0.88 -4.61 -2.58
C VAL A 94 1.92 -5.31 -1.72
N GLY A 95 2.04 -4.94 -0.44
CA GLY A 95 2.93 -5.58 0.50
C GLY A 95 2.62 -7.06 0.72
N SER A 96 1.35 -7.42 0.88
CA SER A 96 0.93 -8.82 1.05
C SER A 96 1.24 -9.67 -0.19
N MET A 97 0.99 -9.13 -1.38
CA MET A 97 1.30 -9.80 -2.64
C MET A 97 2.80 -10.03 -2.84
N VAL A 98 3.63 -9.05 -2.49
CA VAL A 98 5.09 -9.22 -2.54
C VAL A 98 5.54 -10.32 -1.58
N GLY A 99 4.98 -10.36 -0.37
CA GLY A 99 5.25 -11.41 0.61
C GLY A 99 4.81 -12.80 0.13
N PHE A 100 3.65 -12.89 -0.51
CA PHE A 100 3.14 -14.12 -1.11
C PHE A 100 4.06 -14.64 -2.22
N ILE A 101 4.42 -13.78 -3.17
CA ILE A 101 5.33 -14.13 -4.27
C ILE A 101 6.67 -14.60 -3.70
N PHE A 102 7.18 -13.93 -2.67
CA PHE A 102 8.41 -14.35 -2.00
C PHE A 102 8.29 -15.75 -1.40
N SER A 103 7.18 -16.06 -0.72
CA SER A 103 6.89 -17.41 -0.21
C SER A 103 6.91 -18.45 -1.32
N THR A 104 6.25 -18.19 -2.43
CA THR A 104 6.20 -19.13 -3.56
C THR A 104 7.59 -19.37 -4.16
N VAL A 105 8.43 -18.34 -4.25
CA VAL A 105 9.83 -18.50 -4.69
C VAL A 105 10.61 -19.38 -3.72
N LEU A 106 10.46 -19.19 -2.40
CA LEU A 106 11.12 -20.04 -1.41
C LEU A 106 10.70 -21.50 -1.52
N THR A 107 9.41 -21.75 -1.68
CA THR A 107 8.86 -23.11 -1.89
C THR A 107 9.44 -23.75 -3.15
N SER A 108 9.57 -23.00 -4.26
CA SER A 108 10.18 -23.49 -5.50
C SER A 108 11.68 -23.81 -5.35
N LEU A 109 12.35 -23.22 -4.38
CA LEU A 109 13.75 -23.50 -4.04
C LEU A 109 13.91 -24.68 -3.06
N GLY A 110 12.81 -25.40 -2.75
CA GLY A 110 12.85 -26.59 -1.89
C GLY A 110 12.83 -26.27 -0.38
N MET A 111 12.50 -25.04 0.00
CA MET A 111 12.30 -24.70 1.42
C MET A 111 10.89 -25.14 1.81
N GLU A 112 10.78 -26.32 2.41
CA GLU A 112 9.52 -26.86 2.89
C GLU A 112 9.00 -26.08 4.10
N GLY A 113 7.76 -25.64 4.04
CA GLY A 113 7.03 -24.98 5.11
C GLY A 113 5.90 -24.15 4.52
N ASN A 114 4.65 -24.59 4.71
CA ASN A 114 3.48 -23.84 4.26
C ASN A 114 3.22 -22.63 5.18
N HIS A 115 4.11 -21.61 5.09
CA HIS A 115 4.01 -20.36 5.84
C HIS A 115 3.62 -19.18 4.95
N THR A 116 2.92 -19.46 3.86
CA THR A 116 2.54 -18.45 2.84
C THR A 116 1.83 -17.26 3.46
N VAL A 117 0.90 -17.50 4.37
CA VAL A 117 0.17 -16.44 5.09
C VAL A 117 1.09 -15.59 5.95
N ALA A 118 2.03 -16.23 6.65
CA ALA A 118 3.00 -15.50 7.48
C ALA A 118 3.90 -14.60 6.63
N TYR A 119 4.39 -15.09 5.50
CA TYR A 119 5.19 -14.28 4.56
C TYR A 119 4.37 -13.13 3.96
N ALA A 120 3.10 -13.37 3.61
CA ALA A 120 2.21 -12.31 3.12
C ALA A 120 1.99 -11.22 4.17
N MET A 121 1.77 -11.58 5.43
CA MET A 121 1.60 -10.63 6.54
C MET A 121 2.89 -9.88 6.85
N VAL A 122 4.04 -10.54 6.86
CA VAL A 122 5.35 -9.88 7.04
C VAL A 122 5.62 -8.92 5.91
N GLY A 123 5.32 -9.31 4.67
CA GLY A 123 5.42 -8.43 3.49
C GLY A 123 4.50 -7.21 3.61
N MET A 124 3.25 -7.40 4.05
CA MET A 124 2.28 -6.33 4.31
C MET A 124 2.81 -5.30 5.30
N ALA A 125 3.23 -5.75 6.49
CA ALA A 125 3.73 -4.89 7.55
C ALA A 125 5.03 -4.17 7.15
N SER A 126 5.97 -4.91 6.58
CA SER A 126 7.28 -4.40 6.15
C SER A 126 7.16 -3.34 5.06
N PHE A 127 6.32 -3.60 4.06
CA PHE A 127 6.11 -2.67 2.95
C PHE A 127 5.44 -1.39 3.42
N PHE A 128 4.39 -1.51 4.26
CA PHE A 128 3.68 -0.37 4.82
C PHE A 128 4.57 0.46 5.75
N ALA A 129 5.37 -0.18 6.62
CA ALA A 129 6.30 0.51 7.52
C ALA A 129 7.25 1.46 6.79
N VAL A 130 7.75 1.03 5.62
CA VAL A 130 8.64 1.85 4.79
C VAL A 130 7.86 2.90 3.99
N ALA A 131 6.74 2.55 3.41
CA ALA A 131 5.96 3.46 2.58
C ALA A 131 5.31 4.59 3.38
N ALA A 132 4.78 4.28 4.56
CA ALA A 132 4.16 5.25 5.46
C ALA A 132 5.16 5.95 6.39
N GLN A 133 6.38 5.40 6.57
CA GLN A 133 7.36 5.80 7.58
C GLN A 133 6.82 5.66 9.01
N ALA A 134 5.96 4.67 9.25
CA ALA A 134 5.26 4.43 10.51
C ALA A 134 5.39 2.95 10.95
N PRO A 135 6.57 2.53 11.47
CA PRO A 135 6.82 1.12 11.77
C PRO A 135 5.94 0.56 12.89
N LEU A 136 5.66 1.34 13.94
CA LEU A 136 4.79 0.88 15.03
C LEU A 136 3.34 0.71 14.57
N THR A 137 2.82 1.64 13.78
CA THR A 137 1.48 1.54 13.19
C THR A 137 1.37 0.30 12.29
N ALA A 138 2.39 0.04 11.48
CA ALA A 138 2.45 -1.14 10.63
C ALA A 138 2.39 -2.44 11.43
N LEU A 139 3.19 -2.52 12.51
CA LEU A 139 3.24 -3.69 13.38
C LEU A 139 1.88 -3.94 14.05
N VAL A 140 1.35 -2.96 14.76
CA VAL A 140 0.10 -3.10 15.52
C VAL A 140 -1.06 -3.46 14.59
N MET A 141 -1.17 -2.78 13.47
CA MET A 141 -2.24 -2.98 12.50
C MET A 141 -2.23 -4.40 11.90
N VAL A 142 -1.06 -4.92 11.52
CA VAL A 142 -0.99 -6.26 10.92
C VAL A 142 -1.09 -7.35 11.99
N VAL A 143 -0.62 -7.13 13.20
CA VAL A 143 -0.88 -8.04 14.35
C VAL A 143 -2.38 -8.15 14.60
N GLU A 144 -3.12 -7.05 14.57
CA GLU A 144 -4.57 -7.04 14.73
C GLU A 144 -5.26 -7.81 13.59
N PHE A 145 -4.82 -7.63 12.35
CA PHE A 145 -5.35 -8.39 11.22
C PHE A 145 -5.05 -9.88 11.30
N SER A 146 -3.90 -10.27 11.87
CA SER A 146 -3.52 -11.68 12.00
C SER A 146 -4.36 -12.44 13.02
N MET A 147 -4.98 -11.74 13.97
CA MET A 147 -5.69 -12.32 15.12
C MET A 147 -4.84 -13.36 15.89
N SER A 148 -3.52 -13.31 15.73
CA SER A 148 -2.58 -14.29 16.29
C SER A 148 -1.37 -13.61 16.94
N GLY A 149 -1.22 -13.79 18.26
CA GLY A 149 -0.07 -13.27 18.98
C GLY A 149 1.27 -13.89 18.56
N GLN A 150 1.26 -15.07 17.95
CA GLN A 150 2.49 -15.73 17.47
C GLN A 150 3.13 -14.98 16.29
N MET A 151 2.35 -14.19 15.57
CA MET A 151 2.84 -13.39 14.45
C MET A 151 3.67 -12.16 14.87
N ILE A 152 3.66 -11.78 16.15
CA ILE A 152 4.39 -10.58 16.64
C ILE A 152 5.89 -10.68 16.32
N TYR A 153 6.52 -11.82 16.57
CA TYR A 153 7.98 -11.98 16.38
C TYR A 153 8.40 -11.86 14.91
N PRO A 154 7.84 -12.61 13.95
CA PRO A 154 8.21 -12.47 12.53
C PRO A 154 7.88 -11.08 11.98
N LEU A 155 6.74 -10.48 12.39
CA LEU A 155 6.36 -9.14 12.00
C LEU A 155 7.34 -8.09 12.52
N LEU A 156 7.77 -8.20 13.78
CA LEU A 156 8.74 -7.28 14.37
C LEU A 156 10.08 -7.31 13.62
N ILE A 157 10.60 -8.51 13.35
CA ILE A 157 11.87 -8.68 12.61
C ILE A 157 11.73 -8.09 11.21
N GLY A 158 10.65 -8.41 10.49
CA GLY A 158 10.37 -7.90 9.15
C GLY A 158 10.27 -6.38 9.10
N VAL A 159 9.48 -5.80 10.00
CA VAL A 159 9.26 -4.34 10.08
C VAL A 159 10.55 -3.59 10.42
N VAL A 160 11.30 -4.04 11.43
CA VAL A 160 12.55 -3.39 11.85
C VAL A 160 13.59 -3.45 10.74
N SER A 161 13.77 -4.61 10.12
CA SER A 161 14.72 -4.80 9.01
C SER A 161 14.35 -3.94 7.80
N ALA A 162 13.07 -3.94 7.41
CA ALA A 162 12.59 -3.16 6.29
C ALA A 162 12.69 -1.66 6.56
N TYR A 163 12.30 -1.21 7.75
CA TYR A 163 12.37 0.20 8.12
C TYR A 163 13.82 0.71 8.19
N GLY A 164 14.72 -0.08 8.79
CA GLY A 164 16.15 0.21 8.82
C GLY A 164 16.73 0.37 7.40
N THR A 165 16.46 -0.60 6.52
CA THR A 165 16.84 -0.53 5.11
C THR A 165 16.22 0.65 4.41
N GLY A 166 14.94 0.95 4.67
CA GLY A 166 14.23 2.10 4.13
C GLY A 166 14.88 3.43 4.49
N LYS A 167 15.37 3.56 5.71
CA LYS A 167 16.14 4.74 6.18
C LYS A 167 17.49 4.85 5.48
N LEU A 168 18.23 3.75 5.35
CA LEU A 168 19.51 3.74 4.66
C LEU A 168 19.40 4.23 3.21
N ILE A 169 18.37 3.79 2.50
CA ILE A 169 18.11 4.21 1.11
C ILE A 169 17.34 5.53 1.01
N ARG A 170 17.09 6.24 2.11
CA ARG A 170 16.33 7.51 2.16
C ARG A 170 14.96 7.42 1.45
N ALA A 171 14.19 6.39 1.77
CA ALA A 171 12.85 6.24 1.25
C ALA A 171 11.96 7.41 1.72
N ARG A 172 11.20 8.00 0.78
CA ARG A 172 10.24 9.06 1.10
C ARG A 172 8.93 8.46 1.61
N SER A 173 8.24 9.18 2.50
CA SER A 173 6.90 8.82 2.93
C SER A 173 5.90 9.10 1.80
N MET A 174 4.95 8.17 1.61
CA MET A 174 3.83 8.37 0.67
C MET A 174 2.94 9.55 1.06
N TYR A 175 2.86 9.88 2.35
CA TYR A 175 2.08 11.02 2.83
C TYR A 175 2.78 12.36 2.56
N ALA A 176 4.12 12.41 2.69
CA ALA A 176 4.87 13.63 2.37
C ALA A 176 4.79 13.95 0.87
N ALA A 177 4.73 12.92 0.03
CA ALA A 177 4.58 13.06 -1.40
C ALA A 177 3.22 13.64 -1.78
N SER A 178 2.13 13.15 -1.18
CA SER A 178 0.78 13.66 -1.45
C SER A 178 0.57 15.09 -0.94
N LEU A 179 1.21 15.48 0.17
CA LEU A 179 1.13 16.84 0.72
C LEU A 179 1.91 17.85 -0.12
N ALA A 180 3.01 17.47 -0.76
CA ALA A 180 3.81 18.37 -1.61
C ALA A 180 3.05 18.84 -2.87
N GLY A 181 2.02 18.09 -3.30
CA GLY A 181 1.15 18.44 -4.43
C GLY A 181 -0.14 19.18 -4.06
N SER A 182 -0.41 19.37 -2.76
CA SER A 182 -1.63 20.03 -2.30
C SER A 182 -1.41 21.54 -2.06
N PRO A 183 -2.32 22.41 -2.51
CA PRO A 183 -2.25 23.85 -2.19
C PRO A 183 -2.38 24.14 -0.68
N ALA A 184 -2.75 23.15 0.14
CA ALA A 184 -2.78 23.26 1.59
C ALA A 184 -1.39 23.34 2.26
N SER A 185 -0.29 23.16 1.51
CA SER A 185 1.09 23.30 2.03
C SER A 185 1.48 24.76 2.40
N VAL A 186 0.57 25.71 2.24
CA VAL A 186 0.83 27.15 2.47
C VAL A 186 0.26 27.66 3.78
N VAL A 187 -0.44 26.87 4.57
CA VAL A 187 -0.83 27.27 5.93
C VAL A 187 0.31 26.93 6.89
N SER A 188 1.45 27.58 6.73
CA SER A 188 2.34 27.87 7.85
C SER A 188 1.64 28.89 8.73
N LEU A 189 0.80 28.42 9.65
CA LEU A 189 0.36 29.24 10.75
C LEU A 189 1.62 29.66 11.51
N PRO A 190 1.96 30.96 11.58
CA PRO A 190 3.03 31.39 12.44
C PRO A 190 2.60 31.06 13.87
N MET A 191 3.28 30.11 14.51
CA MET A 191 3.07 29.70 15.90
C MET A 191 3.28 30.86 16.92
N ALA A 192 3.54 32.06 16.42
CA ALA A 192 3.80 33.26 17.20
C ALA A 192 2.55 33.99 17.71
N GLN A 193 1.32 33.53 17.46
CA GLN A 193 0.10 34.22 17.84
C GLN A 193 -0.89 33.38 18.66
N VAL A 194 -0.43 32.32 19.31
CA VAL A 194 -1.25 31.71 20.37
C VAL A 194 -0.97 32.45 21.63
N HIS A 195 -1.61 33.60 21.82
CA HIS A 195 -1.77 34.21 23.14
C HIS A 195 -2.67 33.29 23.98
N VAL A 196 -2.06 32.57 24.90
CA VAL A 196 -2.77 31.95 26.00
C VAL A 196 -3.19 33.11 26.91
N HIS A 197 -4.44 33.46 26.90
CA HIS A 197 -5.01 34.31 27.97
C HIS A 197 -5.14 33.43 29.20
N ASP A 198 -4.40 33.79 30.26
CA ASP A 198 -4.56 33.32 31.63
C ASP A 198 -5.92 33.72 32.19
#